data_6ad8fc5008a7e90082792b85154bdedc
#
_entry.id   6ad8fc5008a7e90082792b85154bdedc
#
_cell.length_a   1.000
_cell.length_b   1.000
_cell.length_c   1.000
_cell.angle_alpha   90.00
_cell.angle_beta   90.00
_cell.angle_gamma   90.00
#
_symmetry.space_group_name_H-M   'P 1'
#
loop_
_entity.id
_entity.type
_entity.pdbx_description
1 polymer ?
#
loop_
_entity_poly.entity_id
_entity_poly.type
_entity_poly.pdbx_seq_one_letter_code
_entity_poly.pdbx_strand_id
1 'polypeptide(L)'
;MTQNKEENHLIEERRKKLADLRASNNAFPNDFRRKNLAQELKDELDQFSKEELAKKKKKASVAGRIMLRRLMGKASFTTIQDFSGRIQLYLRSDEINNYDEFKNFDLGDIVGVEGTIFKTNTGELSIHVKKIRLLTKSL
;
A
#
# COMPACT_ATOMS: atom_id res chain seq x y z
N MET A 1 -11.32 8.73 35.73
CA MET A 1 -12.18 8.78 34.55
C MET A 1 -11.55 9.52 33.39
N THR A 2 -10.40 10.14 33.62
CA THR A 2 -9.58 10.68 32.54
C THR A 2 -9.18 9.61 31.50
N GLN A 3 -8.94 8.40 31.98
CA GLN A 3 -8.53 7.29 31.12
C GLN A 3 -9.60 6.90 30.07
N ASN A 4 -10.88 6.92 30.47
CA ASN A 4 -11.97 6.63 29.55
C ASN A 4 -12.16 7.71 28.51
N LYS A 5 -11.86 8.95 28.82
CA LYS A 5 -11.93 10.05 27.86
C LYS A 5 -10.85 9.94 26.81
N GLU A 6 -9.65 9.52 27.19
CA GLU A 6 -8.54 9.32 26.25
C GLU A 6 -8.82 8.16 25.31
N GLU A 7 -9.33 7.05 25.83
CA GLU A 7 -9.71 5.90 25.00
C GLU A 7 -10.82 6.26 24.03
N ASN A 8 -11.83 6.98 24.49
CA ASN A 8 -12.93 7.43 23.63
C ASN A 8 -12.44 8.37 22.55
N HIS A 9 -11.52 9.26 22.88
CA HIS A 9 -10.94 10.20 21.93
C HIS A 9 -10.17 9.47 20.82
N LEU A 10 -9.38 8.46 21.17
CA LEU A 10 -8.65 7.66 20.20
C LEU A 10 -9.59 6.88 19.29
N ILE A 11 -10.66 6.32 19.83
CA ILE A 11 -11.67 5.60 19.04
C ILE A 11 -12.39 6.56 18.11
N GLU A 12 -12.73 7.75 18.57
CA GLU A 12 -13.38 8.76 17.75
C GLU A 12 -12.47 9.24 16.62
N GLU A 13 -11.20 9.44 16.89
CA GLU A 13 -10.23 9.82 15.87
C GLU A 13 -10.12 8.75 14.80
N ARG A 14 -10.08 7.49 15.18
CA ARG A 14 -10.01 6.37 14.22
C ARG A 14 -11.27 6.29 13.37
N ARG A 15 -12.45 6.47 13.98
CA ARG A 15 -13.73 6.47 13.25
C ARG A 15 -13.80 7.64 12.29
N LYS A 16 -13.38 8.82 12.72
CA LYS A 16 -13.35 10.00 11.87
C LYS A 16 -12.41 9.80 10.69
N LYS A 17 -11.24 9.23 10.93
CA LYS A 17 -10.26 8.93 9.90
C LYS A 17 -10.84 7.98 8.86
N LEU A 18 -11.56 6.94 9.30
CA LEU A 18 -12.23 6.01 8.40
C LEU A 18 -13.35 6.69 7.60
N ALA A 19 -14.14 7.53 8.26
CA ALA A 19 -15.22 8.25 7.59
C ALA A 19 -14.66 9.21 6.55
N ASP A 20 -13.60 9.93 6.88
CA ASP A 20 -12.93 10.85 5.94
C ASP A 20 -12.37 10.09 4.74
N LEU A 21 -11.77 8.93 4.97
CA LEU A 21 -11.25 8.09 3.90
C LEU A 21 -12.35 7.57 3.00
N ARG A 22 -13.48 7.16 3.58
CA ARG A 22 -14.63 6.72 2.80
C ARG A 22 -15.22 7.85 1.97
N ALA A 23 -15.30 9.03 2.54
CA ALA A 23 -15.83 10.21 1.85
C ALA A 23 -14.90 10.63 0.70
N SER A 24 -13.59 10.68 0.94
CA SER A 24 -12.62 11.07 -0.08
C SER A 24 -12.47 10.04 -1.18
N ASN A 25 -12.75 8.77 -0.88
CA ASN A 25 -12.64 7.67 -1.83
C ASN A 25 -13.99 7.21 -2.37
N ASN A 26 -14.98 8.08 -2.35
CA ASN A 26 -16.34 7.72 -2.72
C ASN A 26 -16.46 7.20 -4.16
N ALA A 27 -15.53 7.56 -5.03
CA ALA A 27 -15.45 7.02 -6.38
C ALA A 27 -14.88 5.60 -6.44
N PHE A 28 -14.22 5.13 -5.37
CA PHE A 28 -13.55 3.83 -5.35
C PHE A 28 -13.98 2.90 -4.22
N PRO A 29 -14.96 3.20 -3.41
CA PRO A 29 -15.09 2.61 -2.08
C PRO A 29 -15.14 1.08 -2.09
N ASN A 30 -15.83 0.51 -3.04
CA ASN A 30 -16.01 -0.93 -3.09
C ASN A 30 -15.49 -1.54 -4.39
N ASP A 31 -14.78 -0.75 -5.18
CA ASP A 31 -14.36 -1.18 -6.51
C ASP A 31 -12.95 -1.75 -6.54
N PHE A 32 -12.22 -1.66 -5.44
CA PHE A 32 -10.89 -2.26 -5.41
C PHE A 32 -11.01 -3.77 -5.47
N ARG A 33 -10.36 -4.35 -6.49
CA ARG A 33 -10.29 -5.79 -6.64
C ARG A 33 -8.83 -6.18 -6.79
N ARG A 34 -8.39 -7.04 -5.89
CA ARG A 34 -7.07 -7.62 -5.99
C ARG A 34 -7.06 -8.56 -7.18
N LYS A 35 -6.15 -8.30 -8.12
CA LYS A 35 -5.97 -9.14 -9.30
C LYS A 35 -4.79 -10.08 -9.18
N ASN A 36 -3.87 -9.77 -8.26
CA ASN A 36 -2.61 -10.49 -8.13
C ASN A 36 -2.32 -10.81 -6.68
N LEU A 37 -1.59 -11.88 -6.46
CA LEU A 37 -1.00 -12.22 -5.18
C LEU A 37 0.49 -11.94 -5.21
N ALA A 38 1.07 -11.58 -4.06
CA ALA A 38 2.48 -11.23 -3.98
C ALA A 38 3.39 -12.35 -4.50
N GLN A 39 3.13 -13.58 -4.09
CA GLN A 39 3.96 -14.70 -4.52
C GLN A 39 3.76 -15.05 -5.99
N GLU A 40 2.55 -14.90 -6.51
CA GLU A 40 2.29 -15.11 -7.94
C GLU A 40 3.11 -14.15 -8.80
N LEU A 41 3.18 -12.88 -8.39
CA LEU A 41 3.97 -11.89 -9.11
C LEU A 41 5.45 -12.25 -9.09
N LYS A 42 5.95 -12.69 -7.96
CA LYS A 42 7.34 -13.12 -7.83
C LYS A 42 7.62 -14.34 -8.71
N ASP A 43 6.75 -15.34 -8.68
CA ASP A 43 6.92 -16.55 -9.46
C ASP A 43 6.88 -16.27 -10.96
N GLU A 44 5.99 -15.40 -11.40
CA GLU A 44 5.83 -15.05 -12.80
C GLU A 44 6.95 -14.16 -13.32
N LEU A 45 7.37 -13.18 -12.52
CA LEU A 45 8.20 -12.08 -13.01
C LEU A 45 9.64 -12.08 -12.51
N ASP A 46 10.00 -12.91 -11.56
CA ASP A 46 11.34 -12.92 -10.98
C ASP A 46 12.41 -13.33 -11.99
N GLN A 47 12.03 -14.06 -13.02
CA GLN A 47 12.94 -14.48 -14.10
C GLN A 47 13.38 -13.33 -15.00
N PHE A 48 12.66 -12.22 -14.98
CA PHE A 48 12.95 -11.09 -15.86
C PHE A 48 13.95 -10.14 -15.21
N SER A 49 14.81 -9.56 -16.04
CA SER A 49 15.76 -8.54 -15.59
C SER A 49 15.07 -7.21 -15.33
N LYS A 50 15.78 -6.29 -14.68
CA LYS A 50 15.30 -4.93 -14.45
C LYS A 50 14.90 -4.24 -15.77
N GLU A 51 15.73 -4.39 -16.80
CA GLU A 51 15.51 -3.79 -18.10
C GLU A 51 14.32 -4.41 -18.81
N GLU A 52 14.17 -5.73 -18.72
CA GLU A 52 13.04 -6.43 -19.32
C GLU A 52 11.71 -6.00 -18.68
N LEU A 53 11.68 -5.87 -17.36
CA LEU A 53 10.47 -5.41 -16.66
C LEU A 53 10.15 -3.96 -17.01
N ALA A 54 11.16 -3.11 -17.15
CA ALA A 54 10.95 -1.72 -17.56
C ALA A 54 10.28 -1.63 -18.94
N LYS A 55 10.60 -2.54 -19.84
CA LYS A 55 9.99 -2.61 -21.17
C LYS A 55 8.58 -3.19 -21.13
N LYS A 56 8.35 -4.18 -20.28
CA LYS A 56 7.06 -4.86 -20.20
C LYS A 56 5.97 -3.98 -19.59
N LYS A 57 6.32 -3.09 -18.68
CA LYS A 57 5.36 -2.22 -17.98
C LYS A 57 4.16 -2.99 -17.43
N LYS A 58 4.44 -4.13 -16.82
CA LYS A 58 3.40 -5.00 -16.26
C LYS A 58 2.70 -4.30 -15.11
N LYS A 59 1.38 -4.19 -15.20
CA LYS A 59 0.56 -3.62 -14.14
C LYS A 59 0.14 -4.69 -13.15
N ALA A 60 0.00 -4.28 -11.88
CA ALA A 60 -0.42 -5.18 -10.83
C ALA A 60 -1.36 -4.48 -9.86
N SER A 61 -2.23 -5.28 -9.25
CA SER A 61 -3.16 -4.81 -8.22
C SER A 61 -3.12 -5.84 -7.09
N VAL A 62 -2.65 -5.42 -5.92
CA VAL A 62 -2.49 -6.30 -4.76
C VAL A 62 -3.11 -5.68 -3.52
N ALA A 63 -3.44 -6.51 -2.55
CA ALA A 63 -3.89 -6.07 -1.24
C ALA A 63 -3.06 -6.81 -0.19
N GLY A 64 -2.68 -6.12 0.86
CA GLY A 64 -1.88 -6.73 1.90
C GLY A 64 -1.76 -5.86 3.14
N ARG A 65 -1.22 -6.46 4.19
CA ARG A 65 -1.00 -5.81 5.47
C ARG A 65 0.37 -5.12 5.45
N ILE A 66 0.41 -3.88 5.92
CA ILE A 66 1.68 -3.15 6.02
C ILE A 66 2.52 -3.78 7.13
N MET A 67 3.68 -4.31 6.76
CA MET A 67 4.60 -4.97 7.69
C MET A 67 5.78 -4.09 8.04
N LEU A 68 6.32 -3.36 7.07
CA LEU A 68 7.44 -2.47 7.24
C LEU A 68 7.22 -1.21 6.42
N ARG A 69 7.68 -0.09 6.94
CA ARG A 69 7.60 1.17 6.20
C ARG A 69 8.85 2.00 6.48
N ARG A 70 9.52 2.40 5.42
CA ARG A 70 10.70 3.24 5.48
C ARG A 70 10.43 4.52 4.71
N LEU A 71 10.30 5.63 5.42
CA LEU A 71 10.11 6.95 4.81
C LEU A 71 11.47 7.58 4.55
N MET A 72 11.67 8.06 3.33
CA MET A 72 12.91 8.69 2.91
C MET A 72 12.59 9.97 2.12
N GLY A 73 12.46 11.08 2.85
CA GLY A 73 12.11 12.35 2.21
C GLY A 73 10.76 12.27 1.50
N LYS A 74 10.76 12.43 0.18
CA LYS A 74 9.54 12.44 -0.63
C LYS A 74 9.15 11.06 -1.15
N ALA A 75 9.82 10.02 -0.70
CA ALA A 75 9.55 8.67 -1.15
C ALA A 75 9.47 7.70 0.03
N SER A 76 8.89 6.53 -0.21
CA SER A 76 8.80 5.47 0.79
C SER A 76 9.00 4.11 0.14
N PHE A 77 9.71 3.24 0.84
CA PHE A 77 9.69 1.80 0.59
C PHE A 77 8.86 1.16 1.68
N THR A 78 7.83 0.43 1.26
CA THR A 78 6.87 -0.20 2.18
C THR A 78 6.73 -1.66 1.79
N THR A 79 6.77 -2.55 2.77
CA THR A 79 6.56 -3.97 2.53
C THR A 79 5.16 -4.34 3.00
N ILE A 80 4.39 -4.95 2.11
CA ILE A 80 3.09 -5.50 2.46
C ILE A 80 3.13 -7.02 2.36
N GLN A 81 2.25 -7.67 3.11
CA GLN A 81 2.15 -9.12 3.14
C GLN A 81 0.70 -9.51 2.92
N ASP A 82 0.46 -10.40 1.95
CA ASP A 82 -0.78 -11.11 1.81
C ASP A 82 -0.59 -12.57 2.28
N PHE A 83 -1.58 -13.43 2.10
CA PHE A 83 -1.44 -14.81 2.56
C PHE A 83 -0.44 -15.62 1.75
N SER A 84 -0.05 -15.14 0.57
CA SER A 84 0.91 -15.84 -0.29
C SER A 84 2.37 -15.45 -0.04
N GLY A 85 2.61 -14.24 0.48
CA GLY A 85 3.98 -13.75 0.69
C GLY A 85 4.04 -12.25 0.83
N ARG A 86 5.25 -11.71 0.70
CA ARG A 86 5.52 -10.28 0.83
C ARG A 86 5.97 -9.69 -0.49
N ILE A 87 5.64 -8.40 -0.68
CA ILE A 87 6.13 -7.65 -1.83
C ILE A 87 6.44 -6.22 -1.40
N GLN A 88 7.48 -5.64 -1.99
CA GLN A 88 7.89 -4.27 -1.70
C GLN A 88 7.12 -3.30 -2.57
N LEU A 89 6.74 -2.18 -1.97
CA LEU A 89 6.11 -1.07 -2.66
C LEU A 89 7.05 0.12 -2.69
N TYR A 90 7.06 0.84 -3.80
CA TYR A 90 7.76 2.11 -3.92
C TYR A 90 6.73 3.21 -4.18
N LEU A 91 6.68 4.20 -3.26
CA LEU A 91 5.73 5.29 -3.33
C LEU A 91 6.47 6.62 -3.36
N ARG A 92 6.04 7.52 -4.26
CA ARG A 92 6.60 8.88 -4.34
C ARG A 92 5.50 9.91 -4.09
N SER A 93 5.80 10.92 -3.29
CA SER A 93 4.83 11.96 -2.93
C SER A 93 4.36 12.77 -4.13
N ASP A 94 5.19 12.92 -5.16
CA ASP A 94 4.85 13.66 -6.36
C ASP A 94 4.03 12.86 -7.37
N GLU A 95 3.85 11.55 -7.13
CA GLU A 95 3.12 10.67 -8.04
C GLU A 95 1.80 10.17 -7.46
N ILE A 96 1.60 10.31 -6.15
CA ILE A 96 0.43 9.78 -5.43
C ILE A 96 -0.35 10.93 -4.81
N ASN A 97 -1.60 11.08 -5.20
CA ASN A 97 -2.44 12.19 -4.74
C ASN A 97 -2.69 12.17 -3.23
N ASN A 98 -2.75 10.98 -2.64
CA ASN A 98 -3.04 10.81 -1.22
C ASN A 98 -1.82 10.36 -0.41
N TYR A 99 -0.64 10.82 -0.77
CA TYR A 99 0.59 10.44 -0.05
C TYR A 99 0.55 10.85 1.42
N ASP A 100 -0.07 11.99 1.74
CA ASP A 100 -0.21 12.45 3.11
C ASP A 100 -1.10 11.52 3.92
N GLU A 101 -2.16 10.97 3.33
CA GLU A 101 -2.96 9.94 3.97
C GLU A 101 -2.13 8.68 4.24
N PHE A 102 -1.35 8.27 3.25
CA PHE A 102 -0.49 7.10 3.37
C PHE A 102 0.50 7.26 4.54
N LYS A 103 1.06 8.43 4.74
CA LYS A 103 1.99 8.68 5.85
C LYS A 103 1.33 8.43 7.22
N ASN A 104 0.02 8.55 7.29
CA ASN A 104 -0.76 8.34 8.50
C ASN A 104 -1.27 6.92 8.68
N PHE A 105 -1.03 6.04 7.70
CA PHE A 105 -1.38 4.63 7.85
C PHE A 105 -0.46 3.99 8.89
N ASP A 106 -0.98 3.01 9.60
CA ASP A 106 -0.24 2.31 10.65
C ASP A 106 0.25 0.96 10.17
N LEU A 107 1.28 0.44 10.83
CA LEU A 107 1.68 -0.94 10.64
C LEU A 107 0.50 -1.83 11.00
N GLY A 108 0.27 -2.85 10.21
CA GLY A 108 -0.87 -3.74 10.38
C GLY A 108 -2.11 -3.33 9.59
N ASP A 109 -2.17 -2.10 9.08
CA ASP A 109 -3.27 -1.69 8.21
C ASP A 109 -3.24 -2.50 6.92
N ILE A 110 -4.43 -2.83 6.39
CA ILE A 110 -4.55 -3.53 5.10
C ILE A 110 -4.83 -2.48 4.03
N VAL A 111 -3.98 -2.47 3.02
CA VAL A 111 -4.07 -1.51 1.92
C VAL A 111 -4.25 -2.22 0.60
N GLY A 112 -4.89 -1.53 -0.34
CA GLY A 112 -4.95 -1.95 -1.73
C GLY A 112 -4.08 -1.02 -2.56
N VAL A 113 -3.27 -1.59 -3.44
CA VAL A 113 -2.36 -0.82 -4.28
C VAL A 113 -2.47 -1.24 -5.73
N GLU A 114 -2.30 -0.27 -6.61
CA GLU A 114 -2.20 -0.48 -8.05
C GLU A 114 -0.96 0.23 -8.54
N GLY A 115 -0.23 -0.42 -9.42
CA GLY A 115 0.97 0.17 -9.97
C GLY A 115 1.64 -0.72 -11.00
N THR A 116 2.88 -0.38 -11.31
CA THR A 116 3.68 -1.05 -12.32
C THR A 116 4.80 -1.82 -11.65
N ILE A 117 5.03 -3.05 -12.10
CA ILE A 117 6.09 -3.90 -11.55
C ILE A 117 7.45 -3.45 -12.08
N PHE A 118 8.42 -3.40 -11.18
CA PHE A 118 9.80 -3.13 -11.54
C PHE A 118 10.74 -3.87 -10.59
N LYS A 119 12.02 -3.91 -10.92
CA LYS A 119 13.06 -4.40 -10.02
C LYS A 119 13.97 -3.27 -9.60
N THR A 120 14.34 -3.25 -8.32
CA THR A 120 15.31 -2.30 -7.79
C THR A 120 16.72 -2.67 -8.27
N ASN A 121 17.68 -1.80 -7.99
CA ASN A 121 19.08 -2.05 -8.36
C ASN A 121 19.63 -3.31 -7.68
N THR A 122 19.09 -3.70 -6.54
CA THR A 122 19.48 -4.93 -5.82
C THR A 122 18.72 -6.17 -6.31
N GLY A 123 17.83 -6.02 -7.28
CA GLY A 123 17.05 -7.13 -7.83
C GLY A 123 15.77 -7.45 -7.08
N GLU A 124 15.33 -6.59 -6.17
CA GLU A 124 14.08 -6.79 -5.45
C GLU A 124 12.88 -6.45 -6.35
N LEU A 125 11.97 -7.41 -6.52
CA LEU A 125 10.75 -7.19 -7.28
C LEU A 125 9.83 -6.28 -6.46
N SER A 126 9.39 -5.18 -7.08
CA SER A 126 8.64 -4.15 -6.38
C SER A 126 7.51 -3.61 -7.25
N ILE A 127 6.56 -2.92 -6.62
CA ILE A 127 5.50 -2.23 -7.32
C ILE A 127 5.74 -0.73 -7.22
N HIS A 128 5.84 -0.06 -8.37
CA HIS A 128 5.87 1.39 -8.42
C HIS A 128 4.43 1.86 -8.32
N VAL A 129 4.03 2.25 -7.12
CA VAL A 129 2.63 2.50 -6.79
C VAL A 129 2.12 3.75 -7.48
N LYS A 130 0.96 3.63 -8.12
CA LYS A 130 0.24 4.77 -8.71
C LYS A 130 -0.98 5.13 -7.87
N LYS A 131 -1.61 4.13 -7.25
CA LYS A 131 -2.76 4.33 -6.38
C LYS A 131 -2.62 3.45 -5.16
N ILE A 132 -2.94 4.01 -3.99
CA ILE A 132 -2.95 3.27 -2.73
C ILE A 132 -4.16 3.74 -1.92
N ARG A 133 -4.80 2.81 -1.23
CA ARG A 133 -5.88 3.18 -0.32
C ARG A 133 -6.01 2.19 0.82
N LEU A 134 -6.54 2.68 1.91
CA LEU A 134 -6.81 1.86 3.08
C LEU A 134 -8.04 1.00 2.84
N LEU A 135 -7.91 -0.31 3.05
CA LEU A 135 -9.02 -1.26 2.97
C LEU A 135 -9.55 -1.61 4.36
N THR A 136 -8.65 -1.84 5.31
CA THR A 136 -9.01 -2.18 6.68
C THR A 136 -8.01 -1.57 7.64
N LYS A 137 -8.51 -0.84 8.62
CA LYS A 137 -7.68 -0.22 9.64
C LYS A 137 -7.30 -1.25 10.70
N SER A 138 -6.03 -1.24 11.10
CA SER A 138 -5.56 -2.01 12.26
C SER A 138 -6.15 -1.40 13.53
N LEU A 139 -6.63 -2.25 14.42
CA LEU A 139 -7.21 -1.82 15.70
C LEU A 139 -6.26 -2.03 16.85
#